data_5f6ed78e10d0dbe91408fad696a6d1ac
#
_entry.id   5f6ed78e10d0dbe91408fad696a6d1ac
#
_cell.length_a   1.000
_cell.length_b   1.000
_cell.length_c   1.000
_cell.angle_alpha   90.00
_cell.angle_beta   90.00
_cell.angle_gamma   90.00
#
_symmetry.space_group_name_H-M   'P 1'
#
loop_
_entity.id
_entity.type
_entity.pdbx_description
1 polymer ?
#
loop_
_entity_poly.entity_id
_entity_poly.type
_entity_poly.pdbx_seq_one_letter_code
_entity_poly.pdbx_strand_id
1 'polypeptide(L)'
;MRWSLRLRMILGCGLLAAGAARAADGALVVQSRDFAGTAAGVAVGSRLRLESLQVTGTGETRALSLERFQVFADGATITVHGDGGDRVLPAPANAYFRGEVDGKPGSRAFLARLEDGRAQGVIDEDGTIYLIGDDSAPARALGGPLEMRRVDPVLLKSSRGEGFNCGEDRLPKGPGARPVLDFTAAAAPPEPVDKTAAAHTAKVAIETDFEFYAIFNDATTATNYIANLIGYSSTIYTSEINTALTVQSVSLWSTSNDPWTQTDTLCGLFEFGKYWNQFKTSVPRTTAHFMSGRNLGGGVAWLGVLCGGSFNTGGAVTCPGLGAESTPWGGAYGFTASLTGSFNVNSPSAVWDIISVSHEIGHNFNSPHTHCYAGIGGNASPIDQCWSGESGCYSGPTSLPGPTGAGSGTLMSYCHQRTGGYSNISLNFGTGHPYGVQPGREAAQMSGYVSSVASFNPTCLAPALPGLLSDGFESGTMASWH
;
A
#
# COMPACT_ATOMS: atom_id res chain seq x y z
N MET A 1 0.42 8.29 -81.11
CA MET A 1 0.56 7.56 -79.84
C MET A 1 1.47 8.32 -78.92
N ARG A 2 0.92 9.01 -77.93
CA ARG A 2 1.67 9.75 -76.92
C ARG A 2 1.44 9.06 -75.56
N TRP A 3 2.50 8.51 -74.95
CA TRP A 3 2.47 7.93 -73.62
C TRP A 3 2.86 9.03 -72.64
N SER A 4 1.95 9.36 -71.71
CA SER A 4 2.19 10.26 -70.58
C SER A 4 2.60 9.45 -69.36
N LEU A 5 3.86 9.58 -68.92
CA LEU A 5 4.38 9.01 -67.70
C LEU A 5 3.88 9.87 -66.53
N ARG A 6 3.05 9.29 -65.64
CA ARG A 6 2.65 9.95 -64.37
C ARG A 6 3.64 9.50 -63.28
N LEU A 7 4.48 10.41 -62.85
CA LEU A 7 5.37 10.29 -61.72
C LEU A 7 4.53 10.37 -60.45
N ARG A 8 4.40 9.28 -59.67
CA ARG A 8 3.82 9.30 -58.34
C ARG A 8 4.91 9.67 -57.34
N MET A 9 4.84 10.88 -56.76
CA MET A 9 5.56 11.26 -55.57
C MET A 9 5.01 10.48 -54.40
N ILE A 10 5.84 9.56 -53.83
CA ILE A 10 5.61 8.96 -52.54
C ILE A 10 6.13 9.93 -51.49
N LEU A 11 5.23 10.67 -50.80
CA LEU A 11 5.58 11.37 -49.58
C LEU A 11 5.90 10.33 -48.51
N GLY A 12 7.20 10.12 -48.27
CA GLY A 12 7.65 9.39 -47.09
C GLY A 12 7.38 10.24 -45.83
N CYS A 13 6.37 9.87 -45.05
CA CYS A 13 6.18 10.37 -43.70
C CYS A 13 7.31 9.80 -42.84
N GLY A 14 8.41 10.54 -42.72
CA GLY A 14 9.46 10.24 -41.75
C GLY A 14 8.90 10.46 -40.34
N LEU A 15 8.56 9.40 -39.63
CA LEU A 15 8.43 9.45 -38.18
C LEU A 15 9.83 9.81 -37.62
N LEU A 16 10.01 11.06 -37.25
CA LEU A 16 11.06 11.47 -36.34
C LEU A 16 10.75 10.84 -34.99
N ALA A 17 11.31 9.66 -34.72
CA ALA A 17 11.42 9.16 -33.35
C ALA A 17 12.30 10.15 -32.61
N ALA A 18 11.70 11.06 -31.84
CA ALA A 18 12.40 11.88 -30.88
C ALA A 18 13.12 10.90 -29.93
N GLY A 19 14.43 10.79 -30.03
CA GLY A 19 15.20 9.97 -29.12
C GLY A 19 14.93 10.45 -27.70
N ALA A 20 14.36 9.59 -26.85
CA ALA A 20 14.10 9.92 -25.47
C ALA A 20 15.45 10.24 -24.78
N ALA A 21 15.53 11.41 -24.15
CA ALA A 21 16.70 11.79 -23.38
C ALA A 21 16.88 10.82 -22.21
N ARG A 22 18.11 10.39 -21.92
CA ARG A 22 18.44 9.61 -20.73
C ARG A 22 19.32 10.44 -19.81
N ALA A 23 19.08 10.30 -18.50
CA ALA A 23 19.97 10.85 -17.47
C ALA A 23 21.31 10.09 -17.44
N ALA A 24 22.31 10.62 -16.74
CA ALA A 24 23.64 10.01 -16.62
C ALA A 24 23.63 8.61 -15.97
N ASP A 25 22.62 8.32 -15.16
CA ASP A 25 22.35 7.04 -14.50
C ASP A 25 21.51 6.07 -15.35
N GLY A 26 21.25 6.41 -16.62
CA GLY A 26 20.46 5.59 -17.54
C GLY A 26 18.94 5.75 -17.44
N ALA A 27 18.44 6.55 -16.49
CA ALA A 27 17.01 6.79 -16.33
C ALA A 27 16.41 7.51 -17.56
N LEU A 28 15.19 7.10 -17.95
CA LEU A 28 14.42 7.78 -18.99
C LEU A 28 13.93 9.11 -18.44
N VAL A 29 14.33 10.23 -19.05
CA VAL A 29 13.86 11.57 -18.66
C VAL A 29 12.55 11.89 -19.35
N VAL A 30 11.51 12.21 -18.55
CA VAL A 30 10.16 12.49 -19.01
C VAL A 30 9.68 13.81 -18.40
N GLN A 31 9.17 14.71 -19.23
CA GLN A 31 8.50 15.91 -18.72
C GLN A 31 7.09 15.55 -18.19
N SER A 32 6.63 16.24 -17.16
CA SER A 32 5.34 15.93 -16.52
C SER A 32 4.16 15.94 -17.50
N ARG A 33 4.19 16.82 -18.52
CA ARG A 33 3.18 16.86 -19.59
C ARG A 33 3.17 15.63 -20.51
N ASP A 34 4.31 14.93 -20.63
CA ASP A 34 4.48 13.79 -21.54
C ASP A 34 4.32 12.44 -20.81
N PHE A 35 4.13 12.47 -19.48
CA PHE A 35 4.06 11.29 -18.63
C PHE A 35 2.98 10.31 -19.09
N ALA A 36 1.75 10.78 -19.32
CA ALA A 36 0.62 9.94 -19.70
C ALA A 36 0.89 9.11 -20.97
N GLY A 37 1.57 9.71 -21.95
CA GLY A 37 1.91 9.06 -23.22
C GLY A 37 3.11 8.11 -23.12
N THR A 38 4.06 8.40 -22.24
CA THR A 38 5.34 7.68 -22.18
C THR A 38 5.33 6.55 -21.15
N ALA A 39 4.67 6.75 -20.01
CA ALA A 39 4.74 5.86 -18.85
C ALA A 39 4.28 4.42 -19.14
N ALA A 40 3.29 4.23 -20.03
CA ALA A 40 2.79 2.90 -20.37
C ALA A 40 3.86 2.02 -21.04
N GLY A 41 4.78 2.61 -21.79
CA GLY A 41 5.84 1.91 -22.53
C GLY A 41 7.12 1.64 -21.71
N VAL A 42 7.23 2.17 -20.49
CA VAL A 42 8.40 1.92 -19.62
C VAL A 42 8.35 0.47 -19.15
N ALA A 43 9.45 -0.28 -19.21
CA ALA A 43 9.48 -1.67 -18.72
C ALA A 43 9.53 -1.72 -17.18
N VAL A 44 8.99 -2.79 -16.57
CA VAL A 44 9.12 -3.04 -15.13
C VAL A 44 10.59 -3.15 -14.75
N GLY A 45 10.99 -2.53 -13.64
CA GLY A 45 12.37 -2.40 -13.18
C GLY A 45 13.14 -1.25 -13.84
N SER A 46 12.58 -0.60 -14.86
CA SER A 46 13.23 0.53 -15.51
C SER A 46 13.07 1.81 -14.70
N ARG A 47 14.11 2.63 -14.68
CA ARG A 47 14.13 3.94 -14.01
C ARG A 47 13.57 5.03 -14.93
N LEU A 48 12.80 5.93 -14.33
CA LEU A 48 12.22 7.09 -14.96
C LEU A 48 12.48 8.32 -14.08
N ARG A 49 12.99 9.39 -14.67
CA ARG A 49 13.09 10.70 -14.03
C ARG A 49 11.95 11.57 -14.57
N LEU A 50 11.00 11.89 -13.72
CA LEU A 50 9.89 12.79 -14.04
C LEU A 50 10.28 14.21 -13.68
N GLU A 51 10.35 15.10 -14.67
CA GLU A 51 10.73 16.49 -14.48
C GLU A 51 9.54 17.44 -14.59
N SER A 52 9.70 18.63 -14.03
CA SER A 52 8.72 19.72 -14.12
C SER A 52 7.33 19.39 -13.56
N LEU A 53 7.26 18.56 -12.53
CA LEU A 53 6.03 18.33 -11.79
C LEU A 53 5.68 19.61 -11.02
N GLN A 54 4.57 20.24 -11.34
CA GLN A 54 4.18 21.52 -10.77
C GLN A 54 3.56 21.35 -9.37
N VAL A 55 3.97 22.22 -8.42
CA VAL A 55 3.31 22.34 -7.14
C VAL A 55 2.23 23.43 -7.25
N THR A 56 0.96 23.01 -7.18
CA THR A 56 -0.17 23.91 -7.38
C THR A 56 -0.13 25.11 -6.42
N GLY A 57 -0.26 26.30 -6.96
CA GLY A 57 -0.36 27.53 -6.20
C GLY A 57 0.96 28.17 -5.73
N THR A 58 2.12 27.52 -5.97
CA THR A 58 3.41 28.04 -5.51
C THR A 58 4.31 28.53 -6.65
N GLY A 59 4.09 28.05 -7.87
CA GLY A 59 5.01 28.24 -9.00
C GLY A 59 6.27 27.39 -8.94
N GLU A 60 6.44 26.56 -7.91
CA GLU A 60 7.55 25.63 -7.78
C GLU A 60 7.33 24.37 -8.61
N THR A 61 8.43 23.71 -8.95
CA THR A 61 8.43 22.40 -9.57
C THR A 61 9.23 21.40 -8.76
N ARG A 62 8.92 20.11 -8.91
CA ARG A 62 9.70 19.00 -8.38
C ARG A 62 10.14 18.09 -9.53
N ALA A 63 11.23 17.39 -9.31
CA ALA A 63 11.60 16.23 -10.09
C ALA A 63 11.48 14.98 -9.22
N LEU A 64 11.06 13.84 -9.81
CA LEU A 64 10.95 12.58 -9.13
C LEU A 64 11.88 11.57 -9.78
N SER A 65 12.65 10.85 -8.98
CA SER A 65 13.37 9.65 -9.39
C SER A 65 12.50 8.44 -9.10
N LEU A 66 12.04 7.76 -10.14
CA LEU A 66 11.04 6.71 -10.09
C LEU A 66 11.55 5.41 -10.71
N GLU A 67 11.06 4.28 -10.23
CA GLU A 67 11.20 2.96 -10.83
C GLU A 67 9.82 2.41 -11.13
N ARG A 68 9.64 1.81 -12.32
CA ARG A 68 8.41 1.09 -12.63
C ARG A 68 8.39 -0.26 -11.92
N PHE A 69 7.32 -0.54 -11.20
CA PHE A 69 7.12 -1.79 -10.48
C PHE A 69 5.75 -2.41 -10.76
N GLN A 70 5.55 -3.65 -10.32
CA GLN A 70 4.29 -4.37 -10.43
C GLN A 70 3.48 -4.24 -9.14
N VAL A 71 2.21 -3.86 -9.26
CA VAL A 71 1.24 -3.90 -8.16
C VAL A 71 0.44 -5.20 -8.19
N PHE A 72 0.12 -5.73 -9.36
CA PHE A 72 -0.54 -7.03 -9.49
C PHE A 72 0.51 -8.13 -9.66
N ALA A 73 0.36 -9.23 -8.92
CA ALA A 73 1.17 -10.42 -9.13
C ALA A 73 0.89 -11.04 -10.50
N ASP A 74 1.85 -11.79 -11.04
CA ASP A 74 1.64 -12.53 -12.28
C ASP A 74 0.48 -13.52 -12.11
N GLY A 75 -0.45 -13.48 -13.06
CA GLY A 75 -1.68 -14.28 -13.01
C GLY A 75 -2.69 -13.82 -11.97
N ALA A 76 -2.59 -12.57 -11.48
CA ALA A 76 -3.60 -12.00 -10.60
C ALA A 76 -4.99 -12.05 -11.23
N THR A 77 -6.00 -12.37 -10.40
CA THR A 77 -7.40 -12.49 -10.84
C THR A 77 -8.28 -11.46 -10.15
N ILE A 78 -9.21 -10.89 -10.92
CA ILE A 78 -10.24 -9.98 -10.40
C ILE A 78 -11.58 -10.64 -10.66
N THR A 79 -12.26 -11.07 -9.60
CA THR A 79 -13.58 -11.69 -9.69
C THR A 79 -14.62 -10.68 -9.24
N VAL A 80 -15.60 -10.43 -10.09
CA VAL A 80 -16.76 -9.60 -9.76
C VAL A 80 -17.96 -10.52 -9.56
N HIS A 81 -18.41 -10.59 -8.31
CA HIS A 81 -19.61 -11.33 -7.91
C HIS A 81 -20.85 -10.46 -8.16
N GLY A 82 -21.86 -11.00 -8.80
CA GLY A 82 -23.10 -10.28 -9.12
C GLY A 82 -24.29 -11.22 -9.32
N ASP A 83 -25.49 -10.69 -9.46
CA ASP A 83 -26.73 -11.47 -9.61
C ASP A 83 -26.73 -12.39 -10.83
N GLY A 84 -25.95 -12.05 -11.87
CA GLY A 84 -25.75 -12.87 -13.06
C GLY A 84 -24.66 -13.94 -12.93
N GLY A 85 -24.10 -14.13 -11.73
CA GLY A 85 -22.95 -15.00 -11.46
C GLY A 85 -21.61 -14.25 -11.54
N ASP A 86 -20.54 -15.00 -11.32
CA ASP A 86 -19.19 -14.48 -11.26
C ASP A 86 -18.64 -14.13 -12.64
N ARG A 87 -17.97 -13.00 -12.74
CA ARG A 87 -17.19 -12.59 -13.90
C ARG A 87 -15.72 -12.41 -13.52
N VAL A 88 -14.81 -12.99 -14.27
CA VAL A 88 -13.38 -12.79 -14.11
C VAL A 88 -12.90 -11.72 -15.09
N LEU A 89 -12.25 -10.70 -14.58
CA LEU A 89 -11.66 -9.62 -15.33
C LEU A 89 -10.14 -9.74 -15.31
N PRO A 90 -9.43 -9.29 -16.34
CA PRO A 90 -7.98 -9.13 -16.29
C PRO A 90 -7.60 -8.00 -15.33
N ALA A 91 -6.38 -8.07 -14.79
CA ALA A 91 -5.82 -6.93 -14.09
C ALA A 91 -5.69 -5.72 -15.04
N PRO A 92 -6.00 -4.50 -14.58
CA PRO A 92 -5.86 -3.29 -15.40
C PRO A 92 -4.41 -3.12 -15.90
N ALA A 93 -4.25 -2.74 -17.18
CA ALA A 93 -2.95 -2.50 -17.80
C ALA A 93 -2.35 -1.13 -17.41
N ASN A 94 -2.46 -0.79 -16.12
CA ASN A 94 -1.88 0.43 -15.57
C ASN A 94 -0.35 0.33 -15.47
N ALA A 95 0.30 1.48 -15.40
CA ALA A 95 1.73 1.55 -15.11
C ALA A 95 1.94 2.21 -13.74
N TYR A 96 2.64 1.52 -12.83
CA TYR A 96 2.87 1.96 -11.47
C TYR A 96 4.33 2.27 -11.24
N PHE A 97 4.61 3.38 -10.58
CA PHE A 97 5.94 3.89 -10.30
C PHE A 97 6.07 4.20 -8.82
N ARG A 98 7.24 3.92 -8.26
CA ARG A 98 7.62 4.30 -6.90
C ARG A 98 8.99 4.93 -6.89
N GLY A 99 9.29 5.73 -5.90
CA GLY A 99 10.60 6.38 -5.77
C GLY A 99 10.57 7.53 -4.79
N GLU A 100 11.35 8.57 -5.09
CA GLU A 100 11.52 9.72 -4.20
C GLU A 100 11.55 11.05 -4.98
N VAL A 101 11.40 12.14 -4.25
CA VAL A 101 11.61 13.49 -4.76
C VAL A 101 13.13 13.75 -4.85
N ASP A 102 13.60 14.20 -5.99
CA ASP A 102 15.02 14.50 -6.20
C ASP A 102 15.55 15.51 -5.19
N GLY A 103 16.69 15.16 -4.58
CA GLY A 103 17.32 15.99 -3.56
C GLY A 103 16.61 15.97 -2.19
N LYS A 104 15.63 15.10 -2.00
CA LYS A 104 14.90 14.91 -0.75
C LYS A 104 14.99 13.46 -0.28
N PRO A 105 16.14 13.01 0.22
CA PRO A 105 16.31 11.65 0.71
C PRO A 105 15.34 11.39 1.87
N GLY A 106 14.61 10.29 1.81
CA GLY A 106 13.56 9.95 2.78
C GLY A 106 12.15 10.34 2.37
N SER A 107 11.98 11.17 1.32
CA SER A 107 10.67 11.33 0.67
C SER A 107 10.21 10.04 0.02
N ARG A 108 8.91 9.93 -0.22
CA ARG A 108 8.31 8.79 -0.94
C ARG A 108 7.35 9.29 -1.99
N ALA A 109 7.44 8.70 -3.16
CA ALA A 109 6.55 8.99 -4.27
C ALA A 109 5.95 7.69 -4.81
N PHE A 110 4.66 7.67 -4.98
CA PHE A 110 3.92 6.68 -5.74
C PHE A 110 3.13 7.38 -6.82
N LEU A 111 3.18 6.84 -8.04
CA LEU A 111 2.47 7.39 -9.19
C LEU A 111 1.92 6.25 -10.05
N ALA A 112 0.64 6.29 -10.33
CA ALA A 112 -0.05 5.39 -11.26
C ALA A 112 -0.42 6.14 -12.53
N ARG A 113 -0.14 5.55 -13.69
CA ARG A 113 -0.74 5.92 -14.97
C ARG A 113 -1.82 4.88 -15.28
N LEU A 114 -3.07 5.30 -15.25
CA LEU A 114 -4.23 4.45 -15.52
C LEU A 114 -4.40 4.19 -17.02
N GLU A 115 -5.10 3.13 -17.40
CA GLU A 115 -5.33 2.76 -18.80
C GLU A 115 -5.92 3.90 -19.65
N ASP A 116 -6.80 4.70 -19.05
CA ASP A 116 -7.43 5.87 -19.69
C ASP A 116 -6.49 7.10 -19.83
N GLY A 117 -5.25 6.96 -19.41
CA GLY A 117 -4.22 8.00 -19.48
C GLY A 117 -4.22 8.98 -18.31
N ARG A 118 -5.16 8.89 -17.36
CA ARG A 118 -5.10 9.66 -16.11
C ARG A 118 -3.91 9.23 -15.26
N ALA A 119 -3.40 10.15 -14.47
CA ALA A 119 -2.39 9.84 -13.45
C ALA A 119 -2.97 10.10 -12.06
N GLN A 120 -2.67 9.20 -11.13
CA GLN A 120 -2.99 9.35 -9.71
C GLN A 120 -1.76 9.02 -8.88
N GLY A 121 -1.56 9.72 -7.77
CA GLY A 121 -0.38 9.45 -6.95
C GLY A 121 -0.42 10.14 -5.60
N VAL A 122 0.51 9.71 -4.75
CA VAL A 122 0.74 10.27 -3.41
C VAL A 122 2.23 10.51 -3.26
N ILE A 123 2.60 11.68 -2.77
CA ILE A 123 3.98 12.04 -2.44
C ILE A 123 4.01 12.46 -0.98
N ASP A 124 4.93 11.88 -0.21
CA ASP A 124 5.31 12.33 1.12
C ASP A 124 6.69 12.99 1.02
N GLU A 125 6.76 14.30 1.17
CA GLU A 125 7.98 15.09 1.23
C GLU A 125 8.15 15.66 2.64
N ASP A 126 9.01 15.05 3.45
CA ASP A 126 9.30 15.48 4.84
C ASP A 126 8.03 15.61 5.71
N GLY A 127 7.07 14.67 5.59
CA GLY A 127 5.79 14.67 6.29
C GLY A 127 4.74 15.62 5.68
N THR A 128 5.05 16.29 4.58
CA THR A 128 4.07 17.04 3.79
C THR A 128 3.51 16.13 2.70
N ILE A 129 2.21 15.88 2.75
CA ILE A 129 1.55 15.00 1.80
C ILE A 129 1.00 15.81 0.63
N TYR A 130 1.25 15.31 -0.58
CA TYR A 130 0.68 15.83 -1.82
C TYR A 130 -0.08 14.71 -2.55
N LEU A 131 -1.18 15.08 -3.19
CA LEU A 131 -1.93 14.21 -4.11
C LEU A 131 -1.71 14.66 -5.55
N ILE A 132 -1.63 13.67 -6.46
CA ILE A 132 -1.66 13.84 -7.90
C ILE A 132 -2.94 13.19 -8.43
N GLY A 133 -3.65 13.88 -9.34
CA GLY A 133 -4.89 13.38 -9.89
C GLY A 133 -6.05 13.59 -8.92
N ASP A 134 -6.77 14.66 -9.14
CA ASP A 134 -7.95 15.03 -8.37
C ASP A 134 -9.20 14.48 -9.06
N ASP A 135 -9.91 13.58 -8.41
CA ASP A 135 -11.16 12.99 -8.90
C ASP A 135 -12.27 14.03 -9.12
N SER A 136 -12.15 15.21 -8.47
CA SER A 136 -13.09 16.32 -8.62
C SER A 136 -12.79 17.20 -9.84
N ALA A 137 -11.60 17.08 -10.43
CA ALA A 137 -11.26 17.83 -11.64
C ALA A 137 -11.90 17.15 -12.86
N PRO A 138 -12.57 17.91 -13.77
CA PRO A 138 -12.98 17.33 -15.06
C PRO A 138 -11.73 16.70 -15.69
N ALA A 139 -11.92 15.50 -16.28
CA ALA A 139 -10.84 14.78 -16.95
C ALA A 139 -10.07 15.79 -17.82
N ARG A 140 -8.89 16.23 -17.34
CA ARG A 140 -8.07 17.17 -18.11
C ARG A 140 -7.75 16.46 -19.41
N ALA A 141 -7.95 17.17 -20.52
CA ALA A 141 -7.58 16.67 -21.83
C ALA A 141 -6.18 16.04 -21.73
N LEU A 142 -6.06 14.79 -22.16
CA LEU A 142 -4.81 14.05 -22.23
C LEU A 142 -3.71 14.97 -22.79
N GLY A 143 -2.67 15.28 -22.01
CA GLY A 143 -1.57 16.12 -22.46
C GLY A 143 -1.33 17.42 -21.66
N GLY A 144 -2.01 17.65 -20.53
CA GLY A 144 -1.64 18.73 -19.59
C GLY A 144 -0.50 18.30 -18.67
N PRO A 145 0.32 19.25 -18.14
CA PRO A 145 1.34 18.94 -17.14
C PRO A 145 0.68 18.35 -15.88
N LEU A 146 1.35 17.38 -15.27
CA LEU A 146 0.95 16.88 -13.97
C LEU A 146 1.15 17.95 -12.91
N GLU A 147 0.24 17.99 -11.96
CA GLU A 147 0.29 18.86 -10.81
C GLU A 147 0.18 18.04 -9.53
N MET A 148 1.02 18.35 -8.55
CA MET A 148 0.87 17.86 -7.19
C MET A 148 0.24 18.95 -6.33
N ARG A 149 -0.76 18.56 -5.53
CA ARG A 149 -1.51 19.45 -4.67
C ARG A 149 -1.26 19.08 -3.22
N ARG A 150 -0.83 20.07 -2.44
CA ARG A 150 -0.61 19.88 -1.01
C ARG A 150 -1.94 19.58 -0.32
N VAL A 151 -1.94 18.51 0.48
CA VAL A 151 -3.05 18.21 1.39
C VAL A 151 -3.01 19.18 2.57
N ASP A 152 -4.13 19.83 2.86
CA ASP A 152 -4.25 20.64 4.07
C ASP A 152 -4.33 19.72 5.30
N PRO A 153 -3.38 19.78 6.24
CA PRO A 153 -3.42 18.97 7.46
C PRO A 153 -4.70 19.15 8.28
N VAL A 154 -5.38 20.29 8.14
CA VAL A 154 -6.67 20.52 8.82
C VAL A 154 -7.75 19.59 8.32
N LEU A 155 -7.73 19.22 7.02
CA LEU A 155 -8.69 18.30 6.43
C LEU A 155 -8.47 16.85 6.90
N LEU A 156 -7.25 16.50 7.32
CA LEU A 156 -6.94 15.19 7.90
C LEU A 156 -7.49 15.02 9.32
N LYS A 157 -7.95 16.09 9.98
CA LYS A 157 -8.47 16.04 11.35
C LYS A 157 -9.86 15.42 11.47
N SER A 158 -10.65 15.40 10.42
CA SER A 158 -12.09 15.19 10.55
C SER A 158 -12.76 14.39 9.44
N SER A 159 -12.05 13.49 8.77
CA SER A 159 -12.66 12.79 7.65
C SER A 159 -13.88 11.94 7.99
N ARG A 160 -14.06 11.51 9.25
CA ARG A 160 -15.32 11.00 9.85
C ARG A 160 -15.21 11.12 11.36
N GLY A 161 -16.22 11.63 12.02
CA GLY A 161 -16.29 12.09 13.42
C GLY A 161 -15.96 11.08 14.53
N GLU A 162 -15.53 9.88 14.20
CA GLU A 162 -14.98 8.88 15.13
C GLU A 162 -13.63 8.45 14.58
N GLY A 163 -12.57 8.59 15.39
CA GLY A 163 -11.20 8.22 15.01
C GLY A 163 -11.12 6.76 14.64
N PHE A 164 -10.18 6.41 13.73
CA PHE A 164 -9.78 5.04 13.47
C PHE A 164 -9.48 4.36 14.81
N ASN A 165 -10.08 3.20 15.02
CA ASN A 165 -9.84 2.38 16.19
C ASN A 165 -9.48 0.97 15.72
N CYS A 166 -8.24 0.56 15.94
CA CYS A 166 -7.85 -0.80 15.65
C CYS A 166 -8.32 -1.72 16.77
N GLY A 167 -8.97 -2.81 16.41
CA GLY A 167 -9.52 -3.80 17.34
C GLY A 167 -8.55 -4.92 17.70
N GLU A 168 -7.25 -4.77 17.46
CA GLU A 168 -6.24 -5.80 17.76
C GLU A 168 -6.25 -6.16 19.26
N ASP A 169 -6.41 -5.18 20.14
CA ASP A 169 -6.51 -5.36 21.60
C ASP A 169 -7.73 -6.17 22.04
N ARG A 170 -8.77 -6.26 21.20
CA ARG A 170 -10.00 -7.04 21.42
C ARG A 170 -9.89 -8.47 20.93
N LEU A 171 -8.83 -8.83 20.20
CA LEU A 171 -8.63 -10.19 19.72
C LEU A 171 -8.42 -11.14 20.90
N PRO A 172 -9.00 -12.36 20.82
CA PRO A 172 -8.85 -13.35 21.88
C PRO A 172 -7.39 -13.67 22.14
N LYS A 173 -6.93 -13.47 23.37
CA LYS A 173 -5.62 -13.95 23.85
C LYS A 173 -5.76 -15.41 24.29
N GLY A 174 -6.16 -16.30 23.37
CA GLY A 174 -6.35 -17.72 23.62
C GLY A 174 -5.04 -18.53 23.47
N PRO A 175 -5.07 -19.87 23.59
CA PRO A 175 -3.90 -20.74 23.41
C PRO A 175 -3.19 -20.60 22.07
N GLY A 176 -3.81 -19.93 21.10
CA GLY A 176 -3.23 -19.59 19.80
C GLY A 176 -2.75 -18.14 19.70
N ALA A 177 -3.01 -17.28 20.70
CA ALA A 177 -2.44 -15.96 20.75
C ALA A 177 -0.93 -16.10 20.94
N ARG A 178 -0.18 -15.84 19.88
CA ARG A 178 1.27 -15.87 19.95
C ARG A 178 1.72 -14.63 20.74
N PRO A 179 2.60 -14.78 21.77
CA PRO A 179 3.25 -13.62 22.33
C PRO A 179 3.99 -12.88 21.21
N VAL A 180 4.01 -11.55 21.27
CA VAL A 180 4.83 -10.78 20.34
C VAL A 180 6.28 -11.17 20.60
N LEU A 181 6.85 -11.98 19.68
CA LEU A 181 8.25 -12.36 19.75
C LEU A 181 9.08 -11.20 19.23
N ASP A 182 10.21 -10.95 19.87
CA ASP A 182 11.18 -9.96 19.41
C ASP A 182 11.99 -10.50 18.22
N PHE A 183 11.77 -9.95 17.06
CA PHE A 183 12.47 -10.29 15.82
C PHE A 183 13.52 -9.24 15.43
N THR A 184 13.73 -8.19 16.22
CA THR A 184 14.64 -7.10 15.86
C THR A 184 16.09 -7.57 15.65
N ALA A 185 16.51 -8.61 16.37
CA ALA A 185 17.83 -9.21 16.20
C ALA A 185 17.99 -10.02 14.90
N ALA A 186 16.89 -10.44 14.26
CA ALA A 186 16.89 -11.14 12.99
C ALA A 186 16.80 -10.19 11.80
N ALA A 187 16.58 -8.90 12.05
CA ALA A 187 16.62 -7.88 11.01
C ALA A 187 18.05 -7.83 10.44
N ALA A 188 18.17 -7.93 9.12
CA ALA A 188 19.43 -7.62 8.47
C ALA A 188 19.82 -6.18 8.83
N PRO A 189 21.13 -5.87 9.04
CA PRO A 189 21.57 -4.49 9.14
C PRO A 189 20.97 -3.73 7.97
N PRO A 190 20.54 -2.47 8.14
CA PRO A 190 20.12 -1.66 7.02
C PRO A 190 21.34 -1.46 6.12
N GLU A 191 21.52 -2.38 5.17
CA GLU A 191 22.36 -2.11 4.01
C GLU A 191 21.81 -0.84 3.38
N PRO A 192 22.62 0.00 2.70
CA PRO A 192 22.12 1.08 1.87
C PRO A 192 21.35 0.46 0.72
N VAL A 193 20.13 0.03 1.02
CA VAL A 193 19.22 -0.64 0.09
C VAL A 193 18.83 0.42 -0.93
N ASP A 194 18.98 0.10 -2.19
CA ASP A 194 18.22 0.78 -3.23
C ASP A 194 16.76 0.72 -2.80
N LYS A 195 16.23 1.84 -2.31
CA LYS A 195 14.88 1.93 -1.70
C LYS A 195 13.76 1.51 -2.65
N THR A 196 14.12 1.19 -3.88
CA THR A 196 13.20 0.71 -4.92
C THR A 196 13.26 -0.81 -5.09
N ALA A 197 14.31 -1.50 -4.62
CA ALA A 197 14.44 -2.94 -4.70
C ALA A 197 13.97 -3.62 -3.39
N ALA A 198 13.11 -4.62 -3.50
CA ALA A 198 12.68 -5.44 -2.36
C ALA A 198 13.42 -6.78 -2.34
N ALA A 199 13.76 -7.31 -1.16
CA ALA A 199 14.29 -8.66 -1.04
C ALA A 199 13.20 -9.73 -1.09
N HIS A 200 11.98 -9.36 -0.70
CA HIS A 200 10.83 -10.27 -0.63
C HIS A 200 9.60 -9.68 -1.29
N THR A 201 8.69 -10.57 -1.72
CA THR A 201 7.37 -10.19 -2.24
C THR A 201 6.28 -10.89 -1.44
N ALA A 202 5.42 -10.10 -0.81
CA ALA A 202 4.24 -10.58 -0.12
C ALA A 202 3.00 -10.43 -1.02
N LYS A 203 2.31 -11.53 -1.27
CA LYS A 203 1.10 -11.60 -2.07
C LYS A 203 -0.11 -11.34 -1.18
N VAL A 204 -0.84 -10.27 -1.46
CA VAL A 204 -2.05 -9.87 -0.74
C VAL A 204 -3.27 -10.24 -1.59
N ALA A 205 -4.14 -11.10 -1.06
CA ALA A 205 -5.44 -11.36 -1.65
C ALA A 205 -6.46 -10.39 -1.04
N ILE A 206 -7.24 -9.73 -1.86
CA ILE A 206 -8.21 -8.70 -1.44
C ILE A 206 -9.62 -9.25 -1.54
N GLU A 207 -10.39 -9.06 -0.48
CA GLU A 207 -11.83 -9.25 -0.43
C GLU A 207 -12.51 -7.92 -0.19
N THR A 208 -13.73 -7.71 -0.71
CA THR A 208 -14.52 -6.48 -0.46
C THR A 208 -15.95 -6.83 -0.07
N ASP A 209 -16.72 -5.82 0.34
CA ASP A 209 -18.19 -5.88 0.42
C ASP A 209 -18.83 -5.08 -0.72
N PHE A 210 -20.15 -5.14 -0.78
CA PHE A 210 -20.93 -4.34 -1.72
C PHE A 210 -20.77 -2.84 -1.45
N GLU A 211 -20.70 -2.43 -0.19
CA GLU A 211 -20.55 -1.02 0.17
C GLU A 211 -19.24 -0.42 -0.33
N PHE A 212 -18.16 -1.21 -0.37
CA PHE A 212 -16.93 -0.77 -1.03
C PHE A 212 -17.11 -0.62 -2.54
N TYR A 213 -17.74 -1.58 -3.20
CA TYR A 213 -18.04 -1.47 -4.63
C TYR A 213 -18.94 -0.27 -4.94
N ALA A 214 -19.95 -0.02 -4.10
CA ALA A 214 -20.93 1.06 -4.28
C ALA A 214 -20.30 2.46 -4.22
N ILE A 215 -19.12 2.62 -3.59
CA ILE A 215 -18.36 3.88 -3.62
C ILE A 215 -18.04 4.29 -5.06
N PHE A 216 -17.69 3.32 -5.89
CA PHE A 216 -17.22 3.54 -7.26
C PHE A 216 -18.28 3.22 -8.32
N ASN A 217 -19.17 2.28 -8.01
CA ASN A 217 -20.17 1.70 -8.90
C ASN A 217 -19.61 1.23 -10.26
N ASP A 218 -18.32 0.89 -10.28
CA ASP A 218 -17.57 0.42 -11.44
C ASP A 218 -16.40 -0.46 -11.00
N ALA A 219 -16.29 -1.67 -11.56
CA ALA A 219 -15.30 -2.65 -11.17
C ALA A 219 -13.87 -2.21 -11.49
N THR A 220 -13.65 -1.52 -12.61
CA THR A 220 -12.33 -1.03 -13.01
C THR A 220 -11.86 0.07 -12.07
N THR A 221 -12.74 1.02 -11.75
CA THR A 221 -12.42 2.12 -10.82
C THR A 221 -12.15 1.59 -9.41
N ALA A 222 -12.97 0.66 -8.91
CA ALA A 222 -12.74 0.00 -7.62
C ALA A 222 -11.40 -0.74 -7.58
N THR A 223 -11.08 -1.48 -8.65
CA THR A 223 -9.82 -2.21 -8.78
C THR A 223 -8.63 -1.26 -8.86
N ASN A 224 -8.73 -0.16 -9.60
CA ASN A 224 -7.69 0.86 -9.68
C ASN A 224 -7.43 1.50 -8.30
N TYR A 225 -8.49 1.75 -7.54
CA TYR A 225 -8.35 2.29 -6.19
C TYR A 225 -7.62 1.32 -5.25
N ILE A 226 -8.01 0.03 -5.23
CA ILE A 226 -7.30 -1.03 -4.50
C ILE A 226 -5.83 -1.06 -4.89
N ALA A 227 -5.54 -1.02 -6.19
CA ALA A 227 -4.17 -1.05 -6.70
C ALA A 227 -3.35 0.16 -6.24
N ASN A 228 -3.96 1.35 -6.18
CA ASN A 228 -3.29 2.55 -5.69
C ASN A 228 -3.01 2.48 -4.18
N LEU A 229 -3.95 1.98 -3.37
CA LEU A 229 -3.73 1.77 -1.93
C LEU A 229 -2.57 0.78 -1.68
N ILE A 230 -2.65 -0.41 -2.29
CA ILE A 230 -1.61 -1.43 -2.12
C ILE A 230 -0.28 -0.97 -2.74
N GLY A 231 -0.30 -0.25 -3.86
CA GLY A 231 0.89 0.28 -4.51
C GLY A 231 1.63 1.31 -3.64
N TYR A 232 0.90 2.23 -3.00
CA TYR A 232 1.51 3.16 -2.05
C TYR A 232 2.00 2.44 -0.78
N SER A 233 1.19 1.56 -0.19
CA SER A 233 1.63 0.71 0.92
C SER A 233 2.89 -0.07 0.56
N SER A 234 2.93 -0.69 -0.64
CA SER A 234 4.11 -1.39 -1.15
C SER A 234 5.34 -0.50 -1.23
N THR A 235 5.18 0.79 -1.55
CA THR A 235 6.30 1.75 -1.56
C THR A 235 6.88 1.92 -0.16
N ILE A 236 6.04 2.04 0.88
CA ILE A 236 6.47 2.12 2.28
C ILE A 236 7.15 0.81 2.71
N TYR A 237 6.47 -0.32 2.49
CA TYR A 237 6.98 -1.65 2.89
C TYR A 237 8.30 -2.00 2.20
N THR A 238 8.47 -1.63 0.94
CA THR A 238 9.74 -1.83 0.23
C THR A 238 10.84 -0.99 0.84
N SER A 239 10.58 0.29 1.09
CA SER A 239 11.63 1.22 1.56
C SER A 239 12.06 0.98 3.01
N GLU A 240 11.20 0.42 3.86
CA GLU A 240 11.49 0.30 5.30
C GLU A 240 11.68 -1.12 5.78
N ILE A 241 11.01 -2.09 5.18
CA ILE A 241 11.11 -3.49 5.61
C ILE A 241 11.54 -4.44 4.48
N ASN A 242 12.03 -3.86 3.37
CA ASN A 242 12.57 -4.60 2.23
C ASN A 242 11.60 -5.66 1.65
N THR A 243 10.30 -5.36 1.68
CA THR A 243 9.26 -6.29 1.20
C THR A 243 8.25 -5.56 0.34
N ALA A 244 8.12 -5.96 -0.93
CA ALA A 244 7.08 -5.47 -1.80
C ALA A 244 5.74 -6.15 -1.50
N LEU A 245 4.64 -5.39 -1.57
CA LEU A 245 3.28 -5.92 -1.57
C LEU A 245 2.77 -6.02 -3.00
N THR A 246 2.16 -7.15 -3.37
CA THR A 246 1.51 -7.34 -4.66
C THR A 246 0.10 -7.90 -4.49
N VAL A 247 -0.84 -7.42 -5.29
CA VAL A 247 -2.23 -7.91 -5.30
C VAL A 247 -2.26 -9.25 -6.03
N GLN A 248 -2.62 -10.32 -5.33
CA GLN A 248 -2.74 -11.67 -5.91
C GLN A 248 -4.11 -11.93 -6.51
N SER A 249 -5.15 -11.45 -5.86
CA SER A 249 -6.53 -11.57 -6.31
C SER A 249 -7.38 -10.45 -5.71
N VAL A 250 -8.47 -10.11 -6.39
CA VAL A 250 -9.50 -9.20 -5.89
C VAL A 250 -10.86 -9.87 -6.07
N SER A 251 -11.65 -9.91 -4.98
CA SER A 251 -13.06 -10.28 -4.99
C SER A 251 -13.89 -9.02 -4.78
N LEU A 252 -14.68 -8.62 -5.77
CA LEU A 252 -15.58 -7.47 -5.71
C LEU A 252 -17.03 -7.96 -5.68
N TRP A 253 -17.79 -7.56 -4.67
CA TRP A 253 -19.23 -7.83 -4.61
C TRP A 253 -20.00 -6.63 -5.17
N SER A 254 -20.57 -6.80 -6.36
CA SER A 254 -21.25 -5.73 -7.10
C SER A 254 -22.72 -5.60 -6.77
N THR A 255 -23.25 -6.44 -5.91
CA THR A 255 -24.64 -6.45 -5.43
C THR A 255 -24.68 -6.69 -3.92
N SER A 256 -25.76 -6.24 -3.29
CA SER A 256 -25.97 -6.38 -1.84
C SER A 256 -26.28 -7.81 -1.36
N ASN A 257 -26.17 -8.80 -2.25
CA ASN A 257 -26.27 -10.23 -1.91
C ASN A 257 -24.91 -10.80 -1.50
N ASP A 258 -23.99 -9.97 -1.06
CA ASP A 258 -22.72 -10.43 -0.52
C ASP A 258 -22.91 -11.23 0.80
N PRO A 259 -21.94 -12.06 1.19
CA PRO A 259 -22.09 -12.90 2.40
C PRO A 259 -21.77 -12.15 3.71
N TRP A 260 -21.51 -10.84 3.67
CA TRP A 260 -20.98 -10.07 4.78
C TRP A 260 -22.09 -9.42 5.61
N THR A 261 -22.27 -9.85 6.83
CA THR A 261 -23.40 -9.47 7.69
C THR A 261 -23.00 -8.76 8.97
N GLN A 262 -21.73 -8.86 9.38
CA GLN A 262 -21.28 -8.32 10.66
C GLN A 262 -21.20 -6.80 10.66
N THR A 263 -21.57 -6.18 11.78
CA THR A 263 -21.63 -4.73 11.96
C THR A 263 -20.56 -4.19 12.91
N ASP A 264 -19.55 -5.00 13.20
CA ASP A 264 -18.38 -4.70 14.04
C ASP A 264 -17.14 -5.26 13.37
N THR A 265 -16.01 -4.56 13.44
CA THR A 265 -14.77 -4.95 12.77
C THR A 265 -14.23 -6.29 13.26
N LEU A 266 -14.31 -6.57 14.57
CA LEU A 266 -13.82 -7.83 15.13
C LEU A 266 -14.63 -9.02 14.62
N CYS A 267 -15.96 -8.93 14.68
CA CYS A 267 -16.83 -9.96 14.14
C CYS A 267 -16.73 -10.03 12.60
N GLY A 268 -16.47 -8.91 11.92
CA GLY A 268 -16.18 -8.88 10.49
C GLY A 268 -14.92 -9.67 10.15
N LEU A 269 -13.83 -9.52 10.91
CA LEU A 269 -12.62 -10.33 10.73
C LEU A 269 -12.90 -11.83 10.92
N PHE A 270 -13.73 -12.20 11.90
CA PHE A 270 -14.07 -13.61 12.13
C PHE A 270 -14.98 -14.19 11.04
N GLU A 271 -15.96 -13.41 10.55
CA GLU A 271 -16.80 -13.79 9.40
C GLU A 271 -15.93 -13.98 8.15
N PHE A 272 -15.03 -13.04 7.88
CA PHE A 272 -14.07 -13.12 6.80
C PHE A 272 -13.19 -14.36 6.91
N GLY A 273 -12.57 -14.60 8.07
CA GLY A 273 -11.74 -15.77 8.31
C GLY A 273 -12.49 -17.09 8.15
N LYS A 274 -13.72 -17.18 8.69
CA LYS A 274 -14.59 -18.37 8.53
C LYS A 274 -14.88 -18.63 7.05
N TYR A 275 -15.30 -17.61 6.30
CA TYR A 275 -15.60 -17.72 4.88
C TYR A 275 -14.37 -18.17 4.07
N TRP A 276 -13.23 -17.54 4.30
CA TRP A 276 -12.00 -17.84 3.58
C TRP A 276 -11.45 -19.22 3.90
N ASN A 277 -11.54 -19.66 5.16
CA ASN A 277 -11.13 -21.01 5.57
C ASN A 277 -12.05 -22.09 5.02
N GLN A 278 -13.28 -21.73 4.65
CA GLN A 278 -14.24 -22.67 4.06
C GLN A 278 -14.18 -22.68 2.52
N PHE A 279 -14.03 -21.52 1.86
CA PHE A 279 -14.26 -21.39 0.43
C PHE A 279 -13.04 -20.91 -0.39
N LYS A 280 -12.02 -20.35 0.25
CA LYS A 280 -10.87 -19.68 -0.43
C LYS A 280 -9.52 -20.29 -0.07
N THR A 281 -9.49 -21.53 0.39
CA THR A 281 -8.24 -22.23 0.80
C THR A 281 -7.24 -22.42 -0.34
N SER A 282 -7.71 -22.50 -1.58
CA SER A 282 -6.89 -22.68 -2.77
C SER A 282 -6.26 -21.38 -3.31
N VAL A 283 -6.68 -20.19 -2.80
CA VAL A 283 -6.13 -18.91 -3.25
C VAL A 283 -4.72 -18.74 -2.71
N PRO A 284 -3.67 -18.72 -3.56
CA PRO A 284 -2.30 -18.52 -3.12
C PRO A 284 -2.15 -17.11 -2.54
N ARG A 285 -1.56 -16.99 -1.33
CA ARG A 285 -1.37 -15.69 -0.68
C ARG A 285 -0.35 -15.75 0.44
N THR A 286 0.24 -14.62 0.74
CA THR A 286 1.00 -14.40 1.97
C THR A 286 0.07 -13.96 3.10
N THR A 287 -0.91 -13.10 2.77
CA THR A 287 -2.02 -12.69 3.64
C THR A 287 -3.25 -12.36 2.80
N ALA A 288 -4.44 -12.34 3.42
CA ALA A 288 -5.63 -11.79 2.79
C ALA A 288 -6.17 -10.62 3.59
N HIS A 289 -6.65 -9.60 2.90
CA HIS A 289 -7.12 -8.37 3.49
C HIS A 289 -8.52 -8.01 3.00
N PHE A 290 -9.43 -7.77 3.94
CA PHE A 290 -10.79 -7.34 3.65
C PHE A 290 -10.86 -5.81 3.64
N MET A 291 -11.38 -5.25 2.57
CA MET A 291 -11.60 -3.82 2.38
C MET A 291 -13.09 -3.52 2.35
N SER A 292 -13.61 -2.88 3.41
CA SER A 292 -15.04 -2.59 3.57
C SER A 292 -15.37 -1.11 3.40
N GLY A 293 -16.44 -0.83 2.66
CA GLY A 293 -17.05 0.51 2.58
C GLY A 293 -17.99 0.82 3.76
N ARG A 294 -18.33 -0.18 4.59
CA ARG A 294 -19.21 0.02 5.75
C ARG A 294 -18.54 0.86 6.83
N ASN A 295 -19.32 1.73 7.48
CA ASN A 295 -18.82 2.56 8.57
C ASN A 295 -18.77 1.76 9.88
N LEU A 296 -17.71 0.98 10.07
CA LEU A 296 -17.49 0.14 11.26
C LEU A 296 -16.40 0.69 12.20
N GLY A 297 -15.87 1.89 11.91
CA GLY A 297 -15.01 2.64 12.84
C GLY A 297 -13.54 2.26 12.86
N GLY A 298 -13.01 1.52 11.89
CA GLY A 298 -11.56 1.23 11.88
C GLY A 298 -11.18 -0.09 11.24
N GLY A 299 -10.21 -0.78 11.84
CA GLY A 299 -9.75 -2.06 11.33
C GLY A 299 -9.42 -3.05 12.45
N VAL A 300 -8.97 -4.21 12.08
CA VAL A 300 -8.45 -5.24 12.96
C VAL A 300 -7.68 -6.28 12.16
N ALA A 301 -6.55 -6.74 12.65
CA ALA A 301 -5.79 -7.79 11.98
C ALA A 301 -5.10 -8.71 12.98
N TRP A 302 -4.90 -9.96 12.59
CA TRP A 302 -4.11 -10.90 13.38
C TRP A 302 -2.64 -10.53 13.34
N LEU A 303 -1.98 -10.60 14.49
CA LEU A 303 -0.57 -10.24 14.65
C LEU A 303 0.35 -11.40 14.24
N GLY A 304 1.34 -11.13 13.37
CA GLY A 304 2.39 -12.07 13.03
C GLY A 304 1.90 -13.34 12.34
N VAL A 305 1.09 -13.23 11.31
CA VAL A 305 0.38 -14.36 10.68
C VAL A 305 0.75 -14.61 9.21
N LEU A 306 1.79 -13.95 8.67
CA LEU A 306 2.19 -14.16 7.28
C LEU A 306 2.39 -15.64 6.97
N CYS A 307 1.86 -16.11 5.85
CA CYS A 307 1.89 -17.50 5.42
C CYS A 307 1.25 -18.49 6.41
N GLY A 308 0.55 -17.98 7.43
CA GLY A 308 -0.10 -18.79 8.46
C GLY A 308 -1.33 -19.53 7.94
N GLY A 309 -1.51 -20.77 8.37
CA GLY A 309 -2.73 -21.53 8.15
C GLY A 309 -3.86 -21.07 9.08
N SER A 310 -5.02 -21.66 8.91
CA SER A 310 -6.19 -21.42 9.75
C SER A 310 -5.96 -21.89 11.20
N PHE A 311 -6.58 -21.20 12.16
CA PHE A 311 -6.57 -21.57 13.57
C PHE A 311 -7.89 -21.22 14.26
N ASN A 312 -8.20 -21.97 15.32
CA ASN A 312 -9.37 -21.71 16.15
C ASN A 312 -9.09 -20.52 17.08
N THR A 313 -10.05 -19.61 17.19
CA THR A 313 -9.94 -18.41 18.05
C THR A 313 -10.29 -18.70 19.52
N GLY A 314 -10.75 -19.90 19.82
CA GLY A 314 -11.01 -20.35 21.19
C GLY A 314 -12.37 -19.94 21.76
N GLY A 315 -13.30 -19.45 20.94
CA GLY A 315 -14.69 -19.16 21.35
C GLY A 315 -14.84 -18.06 22.40
N ALA A 316 -13.78 -17.26 22.63
CA ALA A 316 -13.80 -16.20 23.64
C ALA A 316 -14.69 -14.99 23.27
N VAL A 317 -15.11 -14.90 22.02
CA VAL A 317 -15.96 -13.83 21.50
C VAL A 317 -17.18 -14.43 20.82
N THR A 318 -18.36 -13.91 21.16
CA THR A 318 -19.62 -14.29 20.51
C THR A 318 -19.95 -13.25 19.44
N CYS A 319 -20.04 -13.68 18.18
CA CYS A 319 -20.46 -12.84 17.07
C CYS A 319 -21.87 -13.22 16.60
N PRO A 320 -22.80 -12.27 16.50
CA PRO A 320 -24.17 -12.54 16.08
C PRO A 320 -24.21 -13.27 14.73
N GLY A 321 -24.99 -14.35 14.63
CA GLY A 321 -25.17 -15.09 13.38
C GLY A 321 -24.00 -15.98 12.95
N LEU A 322 -22.81 -15.87 13.52
CA LEU A 322 -21.68 -16.71 13.15
C LEU A 322 -21.77 -18.14 13.68
N GLY A 323 -22.54 -18.36 14.73
CA GLY A 323 -22.68 -19.65 15.37
C GLY A 323 -21.44 -20.08 16.15
N ALA A 324 -21.39 -21.37 16.53
CA ALA A 324 -20.21 -21.95 17.15
C ALA A 324 -19.06 -22.09 16.11
N GLU A 325 -17.83 -22.06 16.59
CA GLU A 325 -16.62 -22.18 15.77
C GLU A 325 -16.42 -23.62 15.28
N SER A 326 -17.21 -24.04 14.27
CA SER A 326 -17.07 -25.33 13.59
C SER A 326 -16.04 -25.28 12.46
N THR A 327 -15.87 -24.11 11.84
CA THR A 327 -14.80 -23.78 10.90
C THR A 327 -13.91 -22.73 11.55
N PRO A 328 -12.57 -22.85 11.54
CA PRO A 328 -11.67 -21.87 12.16
C PRO A 328 -11.94 -20.45 11.64
N TRP A 329 -11.87 -19.46 12.54
CA TRP A 329 -12.03 -18.05 12.19
C TRP A 329 -10.71 -17.32 12.04
N GLY A 330 -9.62 -17.83 12.61
CA GLY A 330 -8.28 -17.26 12.50
C GLY A 330 -7.54 -17.71 11.26
N GLY A 331 -6.56 -16.92 10.86
CA GLY A 331 -5.67 -17.16 9.71
C GLY A 331 -4.80 -15.93 9.41
N ALA A 332 -4.11 -15.93 8.27
CA ALA A 332 -3.37 -14.78 7.80
C ALA A 332 -4.33 -13.72 7.23
N TYR A 333 -5.04 -13.01 8.12
CA TYR A 333 -6.13 -12.11 7.79
C TYR A 333 -6.00 -10.75 8.44
N GLY A 334 -6.41 -9.70 7.70
CA GLY A 334 -6.66 -8.35 8.18
C GLY A 334 -7.96 -7.81 7.61
N PHE A 335 -8.55 -6.83 8.28
CA PHE A 335 -9.82 -6.21 7.94
C PHE A 335 -9.71 -4.70 8.13
N THR A 336 -10.05 -3.91 7.12
CA THR A 336 -10.16 -2.45 7.20
C THR A 336 -11.54 -2.02 6.73
N ALA A 337 -12.26 -1.30 7.59
CA ALA A 337 -13.57 -0.74 7.28
C ALA A 337 -13.52 0.78 7.10
N SER A 338 -14.65 1.36 6.80
CA SER A 338 -14.86 2.81 6.62
C SER A 338 -14.02 3.41 5.49
N LEU A 339 -13.62 2.62 4.50
CA LEU A 339 -12.91 3.11 3.34
C LEU A 339 -13.78 4.08 2.53
N THR A 340 -13.18 5.08 1.95
CA THR A 340 -13.89 6.23 1.36
C THR A 340 -13.69 6.39 -0.13
N GLY A 341 -12.60 5.88 -0.67
CA GLY A 341 -12.40 5.78 -2.10
C GLY A 341 -12.05 7.06 -2.85
N SER A 342 -11.60 8.14 -2.18
CA SER A 342 -11.42 9.44 -2.84
C SER A 342 -9.98 9.97 -2.81
N PHE A 343 -9.45 10.31 -3.99
CA PHE A 343 -8.18 11.04 -4.18
C PHE A 343 -8.37 12.57 -4.24
N ASN A 344 -9.53 13.09 -3.82
CA ASN A 344 -9.81 14.52 -3.83
C ASN A 344 -9.01 15.26 -2.76
N VAL A 345 -8.20 16.26 -3.16
CA VAL A 345 -7.38 17.05 -2.24
C VAL A 345 -8.19 17.86 -1.25
N ASN A 346 -9.43 18.23 -1.58
CA ASN A 346 -10.34 18.94 -0.69
C ASN A 346 -11.10 18.01 0.28
N SER A 347 -10.98 16.69 0.05
CA SER A 347 -11.48 15.63 0.91
C SER A 347 -10.49 14.45 0.83
N PRO A 348 -9.28 14.59 1.42
CA PRO A 348 -8.14 13.72 1.17
C PRO A 348 -8.25 12.37 1.89
N SER A 349 -9.41 11.76 1.80
CA SER A 349 -9.72 10.52 2.51
C SER A 349 -8.89 9.32 2.05
N ALA A 350 -8.31 9.35 0.84
CA ALA A 350 -7.32 8.37 0.41
C ALA A 350 -6.10 8.28 1.35
N VAL A 351 -5.70 9.39 1.99
CA VAL A 351 -4.60 9.38 2.97
C VAL A 351 -4.99 8.56 4.20
N TRP A 352 -6.24 8.71 4.67
CA TRP A 352 -6.76 7.90 5.76
C TRP A 352 -6.86 6.42 5.36
N ASP A 353 -7.35 6.12 4.16
CA ASP A 353 -7.47 4.75 3.66
C ASP A 353 -6.07 4.08 3.56
N ILE A 354 -5.04 4.83 3.12
CA ILE A 354 -3.64 4.37 3.10
C ILE A 354 -3.14 4.06 4.52
N ILE A 355 -3.37 4.97 5.47
CA ILE A 355 -2.96 4.78 6.87
C ILE A 355 -3.60 3.50 7.42
N SER A 356 -4.92 3.36 7.29
CA SER A 356 -5.67 2.24 7.87
C SER A 356 -5.28 0.90 7.25
N VAL A 357 -5.21 0.81 5.92
CA VAL A 357 -4.84 -0.43 5.22
C VAL A 357 -3.38 -0.82 5.53
N SER A 358 -2.45 0.16 5.51
CA SER A 358 -1.06 -0.09 5.84
C SER A 358 -0.87 -0.52 7.30
N HIS A 359 -1.63 0.06 8.24
CA HIS A 359 -1.64 -0.27 9.66
C HIS A 359 -2.07 -1.74 9.87
N GLU A 360 -3.23 -2.13 9.36
CA GLU A 360 -3.74 -3.49 9.57
C GLU A 360 -2.88 -4.55 8.88
N ILE A 361 -2.34 -4.28 7.70
CA ILE A 361 -1.32 -5.16 7.10
C ILE A 361 -0.08 -5.21 7.98
N GLY A 362 0.33 -4.11 8.64
CA GLY A 362 1.45 -4.05 9.56
C GLY A 362 1.33 -5.03 10.73
N HIS A 363 0.12 -5.25 11.26
CA HIS A 363 -0.11 -6.30 12.26
C HIS A 363 0.17 -7.69 11.69
N ASN A 364 -0.27 -8.00 10.46
CA ASN A 364 0.07 -9.27 9.83
C ASN A 364 1.58 -9.48 9.70
N PHE A 365 2.34 -8.39 9.57
CA PHE A 365 3.81 -8.35 9.56
C PHE A 365 4.44 -8.31 10.96
N ASN A 366 3.69 -8.61 12.01
CA ASN A 366 4.11 -8.72 13.40
C ASN A 366 4.54 -7.41 14.08
N SER A 367 3.98 -6.26 13.65
CA SER A 367 4.10 -5.03 14.41
C SER A 367 2.92 -4.89 15.37
N PRO A 368 3.11 -4.90 16.69
CA PRO A 368 2.09 -4.41 17.61
C PRO A 368 1.97 -2.88 17.49
N HIS A 369 1.04 -2.27 18.20
CA HIS A 369 0.98 -0.83 18.32
C HIS A 369 2.24 -0.26 18.97
N THR A 370 2.65 0.95 18.58
CA THR A 370 3.89 1.59 19.07
C THR A 370 3.97 1.75 20.60
N HIS A 371 2.82 1.94 21.25
CA HIS A 371 2.73 2.01 22.72
C HIS A 371 2.85 0.62 23.39
N CYS A 372 2.94 -0.46 22.61
CA CYS A 372 3.14 -1.85 23.08
C CYS A 372 4.59 -2.34 22.87
N TYR A 373 5.52 -1.51 22.44
CA TYR A 373 6.91 -1.88 22.14
C TYR A 373 7.84 -2.01 23.35
N ALA A 374 7.33 -1.88 24.57
CA ALA A 374 8.15 -2.09 25.77
C ALA A 374 8.72 -3.53 25.79
N GLY A 375 10.05 -3.66 25.83
CA GLY A 375 10.77 -4.94 25.80
C GLY A 375 11.23 -5.38 24.41
N ILE A 376 10.62 -4.88 23.32
CA ILE A 376 11.03 -5.22 21.95
C ILE A 376 12.27 -4.40 21.56
N GLY A 377 13.25 -5.06 20.92
CA GLY A 377 14.53 -4.45 20.56
C GLY A 377 15.41 -4.08 21.74
N GLY A 378 15.24 -4.79 22.88
CA GLY A 378 16.03 -4.58 24.08
C GLY A 378 15.77 -3.27 24.81
N ASN A 379 14.71 -2.52 24.48
CA ASN A 379 14.35 -1.26 25.12
C ASN A 379 13.10 -1.42 26.00
N ALA A 380 13.20 -1.05 27.28
CA ALA A 380 12.10 -1.16 28.24
C ALA A 380 10.98 -0.12 28.04
N SER A 381 11.21 0.92 27.20
CA SER A 381 10.22 1.94 26.90
C SER A 381 9.40 1.60 25.66
N PRO A 382 8.12 2.01 25.58
CA PRO A 382 7.38 2.01 24.33
C PRO A 382 8.03 2.97 23.29
N ILE A 383 7.62 2.89 22.02
CA ILE A 383 8.07 3.85 20.99
C ILE A 383 7.44 5.21 21.26
N ASP A 384 6.13 5.23 21.54
CA ASP A 384 5.42 6.44 21.92
C ASP A 384 4.45 6.18 23.07
N GLN A 385 3.83 7.27 23.57
CA GLN A 385 2.88 7.27 24.67
C GLN A 385 1.53 7.88 24.24
N CYS A 386 1.16 7.72 22.99
CA CYS A 386 -0.05 8.33 22.46
C CYS A 386 -1.34 7.72 23.02
N TRP A 387 -1.27 6.46 23.47
CA TRP A 387 -2.40 5.69 23.99
C TRP A 387 -2.02 4.88 25.23
N SER A 388 -3.00 4.67 26.13
CA SER A 388 -2.82 3.94 27.39
C SER A 388 -3.97 3.01 27.74
N GLY A 389 -4.89 2.76 26.80
CA GLY A 389 -6.09 1.94 27.03
C GLY A 389 -5.91 0.45 26.72
N GLU A 390 -4.76 0.04 26.15
CA GLU A 390 -4.51 -1.33 25.75
C GLU A 390 -3.87 -2.16 26.88
N SER A 391 -4.50 -3.29 27.19
CA SER A 391 -4.06 -4.15 28.28
C SER A 391 -2.71 -4.80 28.00
N GLY A 392 -1.77 -4.67 28.92
CA GLY A 392 -0.41 -5.21 28.81
C GLY A 392 0.59 -4.29 28.09
N CYS A 393 0.13 -3.14 27.62
CA CYS A 393 0.93 -2.11 26.96
C CYS A 393 1.18 -0.90 27.91
N TYR A 394 1.56 0.23 27.36
CA TYR A 394 1.76 1.45 28.15
C TYR A 394 0.47 1.89 28.82
N SER A 395 0.54 2.23 30.13
CA SER A 395 -0.61 2.62 30.97
C SER A 395 -0.45 3.94 31.70
N GLY A 396 0.57 4.74 31.33
CA GLY A 396 0.86 6.03 31.94
C GLY A 396 0.11 7.21 31.30
N PRO A 397 0.46 8.45 31.66
CA PRO A 397 -0.09 9.66 31.05
C PRO A 397 0.23 9.73 29.56
N THR A 398 -0.77 10.07 28.74
CA THR A 398 -0.61 10.09 27.29
C THR A 398 -0.09 11.41 26.75
N SER A 399 0.86 11.36 25.81
CA SER A 399 1.47 12.51 25.13
C SER A 399 1.90 12.18 23.72
N LEU A 400 1.99 13.20 22.87
CA LEU A 400 2.65 13.07 21.57
C LEU A 400 4.16 13.01 21.75
N PRO A 401 4.89 12.21 20.96
CA PRO A 401 6.34 12.18 21.00
C PRO A 401 7.01 13.41 20.35
N GLY A 402 6.23 14.21 19.62
CA GLY A 402 6.68 15.42 18.93
C GLY A 402 5.58 16.46 18.82
N PRO A 403 5.74 17.50 17.98
CA PRO A 403 4.76 18.56 17.83
C PRO A 403 3.42 18.06 17.28
N THR A 404 2.33 18.70 17.71
CA THR A 404 0.99 18.43 17.19
C THR A 404 0.89 18.80 15.71
N GLY A 405 0.36 17.90 14.91
CA GLY A 405 0.14 18.13 13.48
C GLY A 405 1.40 18.01 12.61
N ALA A 406 2.49 17.47 13.17
CA ALA A 406 3.79 17.33 12.51
C ALA A 406 4.19 15.87 12.27
N GLY A 407 3.23 14.95 12.10
CA GLY A 407 3.54 13.55 11.85
C GLY A 407 4.33 12.92 13.01
N SER A 408 3.93 13.18 14.26
CA SER A 408 4.69 12.77 15.46
C SER A 408 4.68 11.25 15.69
N GLY A 409 3.70 10.54 15.15
CA GLY A 409 3.56 9.08 15.24
C GLY A 409 3.79 8.41 13.90
N THR A 410 4.10 7.12 13.94
CA THR A 410 4.21 6.25 12.77
C THR A 410 2.86 5.64 12.37
N LEU A 411 2.83 4.82 11.32
CA LEU A 411 1.63 4.11 10.87
C LEU A 411 1.02 3.21 11.97
N MET A 412 1.85 2.59 12.83
CA MET A 412 1.37 1.70 13.90
C MET A 412 1.03 2.44 15.19
N SER A 413 1.03 3.79 15.19
CA SER A 413 0.76 4.58 16.39
C SER A 413 -0.72 4.99 16.52
N TYR A 414 -1.13 5.25 17.77
CA TYR A 414 -2.42 5.85 18.10
C TYR A 414 -2.35 7.37 18.29
N CYS A 415 -1.31 8.02 17.76
CA CYS A 415 -1.14 9.47 17.88
C CYS A 415 -2.27 10.26 17.21
N HIS A 416 -3.00 9.67 16.26
CA HIS A 416 -4.21 10.24 15.68
C HIS A 416 -5.37 10.41 16.69
N GLN A 417 -5.34 9.69 17.83
CA GLN A 417 -6.31 9.86 18.92
C GLN A 417 -6.03 11.11 19.76
N ARG A 418 -4.90 11.79 19.52
CA ARG A 418 -4.53 13.04 20.21
C ARG A 418 -4.97 14.25 19.41
N THR A 419 -4.97 15.42 20.06
CA THR A 419 -5.23 16.71 19.37
C THR A 419 -4.34 16.80 18.13
N GLY A 420 -4.91 17.06 16.98
CA GLY A 420 -4.23 17.04 15.67
C GLY A 420 -4.75 15.94 14.75
N GLY A 421 -5.34 14.86 15.29
CA GLY A 421 -5.91 13.79 14.46
C GLY A 421 -4.86 13.14 13.55
N TYR A 422 -5.23 12.80 12.33
CA TYR A 422 -4.34 12.13 11.36
C TYR A 422 -3.15 12.97 10.91
N SER A 423 -3.15 14.30 11.13
CA SER A 423 -1.94 15.11 10.91
C SER A 423 -0.81 14.80 11.89
N ASN A 424 -1.06 13.98 12.92
CA ASN A 424 -0.03 13.43 13.80
C ASN A 424 0.59 12.14 13.27
N ILE A 425 0.14 11.58 12.14
CA ILE A 425 0.65 10.33 11.59
C ILE A 425 1.56 10.61 10.40
N SER A 426 2.76 10.05 10.43
CA SER A 426 3.67 9.96 9.29
C SER A 426 3.45 8.65 8.55
N LEU A 427 3.55 8.67 7.22
CA LEU A 427 3.38 7.49 6.37
C LEU A 427 4.66 6.64 6.36
N ASN A 428 5.10 6.17 7.54
CA ASN A 428 6.31 5.35 7.71
C ASN A 428 6.18 4.37 8.88
N PHE A 429 7.12 3.42 8.97
CA PHE A 429 7.31 2.48 10.08
C PHE A 429 8.53 2.85 10.94
N GLY A 430 8.83 4.13 11.05
CA GLY A 430 9.81 4.65 11.99
C GLY A 430 11.25 4.70 11.51
N THR A 431 11.58 4.22 10.30
CA THR A 431 12.94 4.36 9.75
C THR A 431 13.25 5.82 9.50
N GLY A 432 14.26 6.35 10.23
CA GLY A 432 14.63 7.77 10.13
C GLY A 432 13.60 8.73 10.73
N HIS A 433 12.56 8.23 11.41
CA HIS A 433 11.55 9.07 12.04
C HIS A 433 12.17 9.87 13.21
N PRO A 434 11.91 11.20 13.30
CA PRO A 434 12.63 12.05 14.25
C PRO A 434 12.08 11.98 15.68
N TYR A 435 10.89 11.38 15.88
CA TYR A 435 10.17 11.40 17.15
C TYR A 435 10.00 9.99 17.73
N GLY A 436 9.90 9.91 19.07
CA GLY A 436 9.70 8.65 19.78
C GLY A 436 11.00 7.98 20.27
N VAL A 437 10.83 6.92 21.03
CA VAL A 437 11.95 6.18 21.65
C VAL A 437 12.37 5.06 20.69
N GLN A 438 13.44 5.29 19.93
CA GLN A 438 13.95 4.34 18.94
C GLN A 438 12.87 3.82 17.98
N PRO A 439 12.20 4.69 17.21
CA PRO A 439 11.08 4.29 16.35
C PRO A 439 11.49 3.27 15.29
N GLY A 440 12.74 3.23 14.86
CA GLY A 440 13.27 2.21 13.94
C GLY A 440 13.13 0.77 14.39
N ARG A 441 12.81 0.53 15.69
CA ARG A 441 12.46 -0.82 16.19
C ARG A 441 11.24 -1.41 15.51
N GLU A 442 10.31 -0.59 15.03
CA GLU A 442 9.11 -1.01 14.34
C GLU A 442 9.47 -1.67 12.99
N ALA A 443 10.23 -0.96 12.15
CA ALA A 443 10.72 -1.51 10.89
C ALA A 443 11.64 -2.73 11.10
N ALA A 444 12.49 -2.72 12.14
CA ALA A 444 13.35 -3.85 12.50
C ALA A 444 12.53 -5.08 12.91
N GLN A 445 11.48 -4.91 13.71
CA GLN A 445 10.58 -5.99 14.13
C GLN A 445 9.91 -6.66 12.92
N MET A 446 9.36 -5.85 12.01
CA MET A 446 8.67 -6.33 10.82
C MET A 446 9.64 -7.02 9.85
N SER A 447 10.79 -6.44 9.54
CA SER A 447 11.78 -7.01 8.62
C SER A 447 12.41 -8.29 9.17
N GLY A 448 12.68 -8.35 10.47
CA GLY A 448 13.16 -9.55 11.14
C GLY A 448 12.13 -10.69 11.11
N TYR A 449 10.85 -10.36 11.31
CA TYR A 449 9.77 -11.33 11.18
C TYR A 449 9.65 -11.85 9.74
N VAL A 450 9.70 -10.97 8.73
CA VAL A 450 9.72 -11.36 7.31
C VAL A 450 10.86 -12.32 7.02
N SER A 451 12.09 -12.00 7.46
CA SER A 451 13.28 -12.84 7.27
C SER A 451 13.08 -14.23 7.88
N SER A 452 12.48 -14.28 9.07
CA SER A 452 12.16 -15.54 9.75
C SER A 452 11.13 -16.35 8.94
N VAL A 453 10.01 -15.73 8.52
CA VAL A 453 8.97 -16.42 7.75
C VAL A 453 9.52 -16.91 6.41
N ALA A 454 10.30 -16.09 5.70
CA ALA A 454 10.88 -16.45 4.41
C ALA A 454 11.83 -17.66 4.52
N SER A 455 12.55 -17.79 5.63
CA SER A 455 13.42 -18.94 5.89
C SER A 455 12.64 -20.26 6.02
N PHE A 456 11.44 -20.22 6.60
CA PHE A 456 10.62 -21.41 6.82
C PHE A 456 9.60 -21.66 5.69
N ASN A 457 9.17 -20.61 5.00
CA ASN A 457 8.15 -20.65 3.94
C ASN A 457 8.58 -19.89 2.67
N PRO A 458 9.68 -20.28 2.02
CA PRO A 458 10.22 -19.57 0.87
C PRO A 458 9.30 -19.57 -0.37
N THR A 459 8.33 -20.49 -0.44
CA THR A 459 7.34 -20.54 -1.53
C THR A 459 6.19 -19.55 -1.32
N CYS A 460 5.87 -19.24 -0.07
CA CYS A 460 4.81 -18.29 0.28
C CYS A 460 5.31 -16.84 0.29
N LEU A 461 6.48 -16.62 0.88
CA LEU A 461 7.18 -15.34 0.91
C LEU A 461 8.44 -15.45 0.07
N ALA A 462 8.25 -15.47 -1.24
CA ALA A 462 9.33 -15.66 -2.19
C ALA A 462 10.34 -14.51 -2.13
N PRO A 463 11.65 -14.78 -2.36
CA PRO A 463 12.58 -13.72 -2.71
C PRO A 463 11.99 -12.91 -3.88
N ALA A 464 12.12 -11.59 -3.81
CA ALA A 464 11.84 -10.80 -4.98
C ALA A 464 12.76 -11.32 -6.10
N LEU A 465 12.21 -11.53 -7.27
CA LEU A 465 13.05 -11.86 -8.42
C LEU A 465 14.05 -10.72 -8.54
N PRO A 466 15.37 -10.96 -8.50
CA PRO A 466 16.32 -9.91 -8.85
C PRO A 466 15.83 -9.37 -10.18
N GLY A 467 15.65 -8.06 -10.28
CA GLY A 467 15.26 -7.42 -11.52
C GLY A 467 16.12 -8.04 -12.59
N LEU A 468 15.50 -8.69 -13.58
CA LEU A 468 16.15 -9.41 -14.67
C LEU A 468 17.38 -8.60 -15.02
N LEU A 469 18.54 -9.16 -14.71
CA LEU A 469 19.86 -8.55 -14.72
C LEU A 469 19.84 -7.23 -15.52
N SER A 470 19.98 -6.09 -14.84
CA SER A 470 20.15 -4.78 -15.52
C SER A 470 21.52 -4.68 -16.21
N ASP A 471 22.27 -5.80 -16.21
CA ASP A 471 23.29 -6.07 -17.18
C ASP A 471 22.61 -6.71 -18.40
N GLY A 472 21.88 -5.87 -19.13
CA GLY A 472 21.54 -6.23 -20.49
C GLY A 472 22.85 -6.53 -21.20
N PHE A 473 22.89 -7.56 -22.01
CA PHE A 473 23.92 -7.87 -22.98
C PHE A 473 24.36 -6.66 -23.85
N GLU A 474 23.85 -5.50 -23.53
CA GLU A 474 24.06 -4.20 -24.16
C GLU A 474 25.47 -3.66 -23.92
N SER A 475 26.17 -4.09 -22.87
CA SER A 475 27.57 -3.75 -22.65
C SER A 475 28.53 -4.58 -23.52
N GLY A 476 28.07 -5.69 -24.08
CA GLY A 476 28.90 -6.62 -24.87
C GLY A 476 30.09 -7.24 -24.11
N THR A 477 30.09 -7.13 -22.76
CA THR A 477 31.18 -7.65 -21.92
C THR A 477 30.63 -8.59 -20.85
N MET A 478 31.36 -9.68 -20.58
CA MET A 478 31.05 -10.65 -19.51
C MET A 478 31.69 -10.28 -18.17
N ALA A 479 32.02 -9.01 -17.94
CA ALA A 479 32.78 -8.57 -16.77
C ALA A 479 32.02 -8.67 -15.43
N SER A 480 30.71 -8.85 -15.46
CA SER A 480 29.84 -8.93 -14.26
C SER A 480 29.48 -10.39 -13.87
N TRP A 481 30.06 -11.39 -14.49
CA TRP A 481 29.86 -12.80 -14.15
C TRP A 481 31.03 -13.31 -13.27
N HIS A 482 30.82 -13.25 -11.93
CA HIS A 482 31.71 -13.85 -10.94
C HIS A 482 30.91 -14.73 -10.01
#